data_987363d94719cf3bcf64f6a14d932a5b
#
_entry.id   987363d94719cf3bcf64f6a14d932a5b
#
_cell.length_a   1.000
_cell.length_b   1.000
_cell.length_c   1.000
_cell.angle_alpha   90.00
_cell.angle_beta   90.00
_cell.angle_gamma   90.00
#
_symmetry.space_group_name_H-M   'P 1'
#
loop_
_entity.id
_entity.type
_entity.pdbx_description
1 polymer ?
#
loop_
_entity_poly.entity_id
_entity_poly.type
_entity_poly.pdbx_seq_one_letter_code
_entity_poly.pdbx_strand_id
1 'polypeptide(L)'
;MSKKVITFGEIMLRLATPDYLRFCQANQFNATFGGGEANVAASLANYGIETEFVTRLPQNDIARACVMELRKQGIGTSKIIYGGERLGIYFLETGAVARASKVVY
;
A
#
# COMPACT_ATOMS: atom_id res chain seq x y z
N MET A 1 -28.91 -8.84 5.31
CA MET A 1 -27.67 -9.12 6.05
C MET A 1 -26.49 -8.90 5.14
N SER A 2 -25.60 -8.04 5.54
CA SER A 2 -24.42 -7.73 4.74
C SER A 2 -23.35 -8.81 4.90
N LYS A 3 -22.62 -9.06 3.82
CA LYS A 3 -21.47 -9.95 3.85
C LYS A 3 -20.21 -9.11 3.98
N LYS A 4 -19.23 -9.63 4.69
CA LYS A 4 -17.95 -8.99 4.88
C LYS A 4 -16.88 -9.81 4.16
N VAL A 5 -16.03 -9.15 3.41
CA VAL A 5 -14.88 -9.79 2.78
C VAL A 5 -13.63 -9.44 3.59
N ILE A 6 -12.85 -10.46 3.88
CA ILE A 6 -11.58 -10.29 4.61
C ILE A 6 -10.45 -10.63 3.66
N THR A 7 -9.50 -9.70 3.54
CA THR A 7 -8.27 -9.96 2.78
C THR A 7 -7.09 -9.99 3.75
N PHE A 8 -6.13 -10.84 3.45
CA PHE A 8 -4.97 -11.05 4.31
C PHE A 8 -3.71 -10.97 3.47
N GLY A 9 -2.79 -10.12 3.88
CA GLY A 9 -1.54 -9.99 3.14
C GLY A 9 -0.64 -8.90 3.67
N GLU A 10 0.39 -8.60 2.92
CA GLU A 10 1.34 -7.56 3.25
C GLU A 10 0.98 -6.26 2.54
N ILE A 11 1.15 -5.14 3.25
CA ILE A 11 1.09 -3.82 2.65
C ILE A 11 2.44 -3.14 2.88
N MET A 12 2.93 -2.44 1.86
CA MET A 12 4.25 -1.85 1.88
C MET A 12 4.17 -0.37 1.53
N LEU A 13 5.16 0.39 1.98
CA LEU A 13 5.37 1.75 1.51
C LEU A 13 5.96 1.69 0.12
N ARG A 14 5.29 2.31 -0.83
CA ARG A 14 5.70 2.36 -2.23
C ARG A 14 6.28 3.75 -2.51
N LEU A 15 7.53 3.79 -2.93
CA LEU A 15 8.21 5.02 -3.27
C LEU A 15 8.49 5.03 -4.78
N ALA A 16 7.75 5.86 -5.50
CA ALA A 16 7.85 5.94 -6.95
C ALA A 16 8.56 7.22 -7.38
N THR A 17 9.41 7.10 -8.40
CA THR A 17 10.03 8.29 -9.00
C THR A 17 8.93 9.14 -9.64
N PRO A 18 9.04 10.49 -9.58
CA PRO A 18 8.07 11.34 -10.25
C PRO A 18 8.22 11.22 -11.76
N ASP A 19 7.08 11.34 -12.46
CA ASP A 19 7.02 11.26 -13.91
C ASP A 19 7.69 9.97 -14.43
N TYR A 20 8.66 10.09 -15.31
CA TYR A 20 9.38 8.95 -15.90
C TYR A 20 10.86 8.98 -15.56
N LEU A 21 11.23 9.63 -14.45
CA LEU A 21 12.62 9.72 -14.04
C LEU A 21 13.16 8.36 -13.61
N ARG A 22 14.44 8.14 -13.87
CA ARG A 22 15.16 6.99 -13.36
C ARG A 22 15.57 7.24 -11.91
N PHE A 23 15.87 6.18 -11.18
CA PHE A 23 16.30 6.31 -9.79
C PHE A 23 17.47 7.26 -9.63
N CYS A 24 18.46 7.19 -10.52
CA CYS A 24 19.64 8.03 -10.45
C CYS A 24 19.36 9.51 -10.75
N GLN A 25 18.22 9.81 -11.33
CA GLN A 25 17.81 11.18 -11.66
C GLN A 25 16.90 11.80 -10.61
N ALA A 26 16.22 10.98 -9.83
CA ALA A 26 15.22 11.44 -8.88
C ALA A 26 15.85 11.89 -7.57
N ASN A 27 15.41 13.05 -7.07
CA ASN A 27 15.79 13.52 -5.75
C ASN A 27 14.58 13.57 -4.80
N GLN A 28 13.45 13.06 -5.24
CA GLN A 28 12.24 12.92 -4.43
C GLN A 28 11.44 11.73 -4.94
N PHE A 29 10.56 11.22 -4.10
CA PHE A 29 9.70 10.09 -4.44
C PHE A 29 8.28 10.39 -4.02
N ASN A 30 7.32 9.93 -4.82
CA ASN A 30 5.90 9.94 -4.45
C ASN A 30 5.64 8.72 -3.58
N ALA A 31 5.13 8.95 -2.38
CA ALA A 31 4.89 7.91 -1.40
C ALA A 31 3.42 7.49 -1.39
N THR A 32 3.18 6.20 -1.57
CA THR A 32 1.85 5.60 -1.45
C THR A 32 2.02 4.27 -0.72
N PHE A 33 0.89 3.61 -0.42
CA PHE A 33 0.93 2.29 0.17
C PHE A 33 0.28 1.30 -0.79
N GLY A 34 0.86 0.11 -0.92
CA GLY A 34 0.37 -0.87 -1.86
C GLY A 34 0.68 -2.29 -1.47
N GLY A 35 -0.12 -3.18 -2.01
CA GLY A 35 -0.01 -4.62 -1.85
C GLY A 35 -1.21 -5.25 -2.54
N GLY A 36 -1.06 -6.47 -3.04
CA GLY A 36 -2.12 -7.13 -3.82
C GLY A 36 -3.44 -7.20 -3.09
N GLU A 37 -3.43 -7.72 -1.87
CA GLU A 37 -4.64 -7.94 -1.07
C GLU A 37 -5.21 -6.62 -0.56
N ALA A 38 -4.37 -5.63 -0.28
CA ALA A 38 -4.85 -4.29 0.09
C ALA A 38 -5.52 -3.60 -1.09
N ASN A 39 -4.98 -3.78 -2.29
CA ASN A 39 -5.56 -3.22 -3.51
C ASN A 39 -6.93 -3.86 -3.80
N VAL A 40 -7.06 -5.16 -3.57
CA VAL A 40 -8.35 -5.85 -3.70
C VAL A 40 -9.35 -5.30 -2.69
N ALA A 41 -8.94 -5.12 -1.44
CA ALA A 41 -9.80 -4.56 -0.40
C ALA A 41 -10.27 -3.16 -0.76
N ALA A 42 -9.38 -2.32 -1.27
CA ALA A 42 -9.73 -0.96 -1.70
C ALA A 42 -10.75 -0.98 -2.83
N SER A 43 -10.57 -1.86 -3.80
CA SER A 43 -11.49 -2.00 -4.93
C SER A 43 -12.89 -2.42 -4.45
N LEU A 44 -12.95 -3.45 -3.59
CA LEU A 44 -14.22 -3.94 -3.05
C LEU A 44 -14.93 -2.87 -2.21
N ALA A 45 -14.17 -2.13 -1.40
CA ALA A 45 -14.74 -1.05 -0.60
C ALA A 45 -15.35 0.04 -1.47
N ASN A 46 -14.71 0.35 -2.59
CA ASN A 46 -15.24 1.32 -3.56
C ASN A 46 -16.54 0.86 -4.20
N TYR A 47 -16.77 -0.44 -4.28
CA TYR A 47 -18.04 -0.99 -4.77
C TYR A 47 -19.10 -1.13 -3.67
N GLY A 48 -18.82 -0.61 -2.48
CA GLY A 48 -19.77 -0.64 -1.37
C GLY A 48 -19.80 -1.95 -0.60
N ILE A 49 -18.83 -2.81 -0.80
CA ILE A 49 -18.71 -4.08 -0.09
C ILE A 49 -17.93 -3.85 1.20
N GLU A 50 -18.46 -4.31 2.33
CA GLU A 50 -17.74 -4.22 3.60
C GLU A 50 -16.50 -5.10 3.58
N THR A 51 -15.34 -4.49 3.80
CA THR A 51 -14.06 -5.20 3.76
C THR A 51 -13.23 -4.94 5.01
N GLU A 52 -12.47 -5.96 5.41
CA GLU A 52 -11.48 -5.88 6.47
C GLU A 52 -10.14 -6.33 5.89
N PHE A 53 -9.07 -5.62 6.22
CA PHE A 53 -7.72 -6.02 5.84
C PHE A 53 -6.98 -6.52 7.06
N VAL A 54 -6.42 -7.71 6.96
CA VAL A 54 -5.65 -8.35 8.02
C VAL A 54 -4.18 -8.32 7.65
N THR A 55 -3.37 -7.69 8.50
CA THR A 55 -1.93 -7.59 8.28
C THR A 55 -1.24 -7.33 9.61
N ARG A 56 0.08 -7.33 9.58
CA ARG A 56 0.90 -6.96 10.74
C ARG A 56 1.71 -5.72 10.37
N LEU A 57 1.64 -4.70 11.22
CA LEU A 57 2.34 -3.44 11.03
C LEU A 57 3.15 -3.08 12.26
N PRO A 58 4.28 -2.37 12.11
CA PRO A 58 4.99 -1.84 13.25
C PRO A 58 4.22 -0.69 13.91
N GLN A 59 4.60 -0.36 15.13
CA GLN A 59 4.02 0.79 15.83
C GLN A 59 4.91 2.01 15.61
N ASN A 60 4.69 2.70 14.50
CA ASN A 60 5.42 3.93 14.19
C ASN A 60 4.55 4.84 13.32
N ASP A 61 5.03 6.05 13.09
CA ASP A 61 4.27 7.06 12.38
C ASP A 61 4.00 6.69 10.91
N ILE A 62 4.91 5.97 10.28
CA ILE A 62 4.72 5.55 8.89
C ILE A 62 3.59 4.51 8.80
N ALA A 63 3.59 3.53 9.71
CA ALA A 63 2.52 2.54 9.78
C ALA A 63 1.18 3.20 10.13
N ARG A 64 1.20 4.21 10.99
CA ARG A 64 0.00 4.97 11.31
C ARG A 64 -0.57 5.67 10.07
N ALA A 65 0.30 6.27 9.26
CA ALA A 65 -0.11 6.88 8.00
C ALA A 65 -0.73 5.84 7.06
N CYS A 66 -0.19 4.62 7.05
CA CYS A 66 -0.74 3.51 6.28
C CYS A 66 -2.14 3.16 6.72
N VAL A 67 -2.37 3.04 8.03
CA VAL A 67 -3.70 2.74 8.58
C VAL A 67 -4.70 3.84 8.23
N MET A 68 -4.28 5.09 8.34
CA MET A 68 -5.13 6.23 7.97
C MET A 68 -5.52 6.18 6.50
N GLU A 69 -4.60 5.81 5.63
CA GLU A 69 -4.89 5.68 4.20
C GLU A 69 -5.89 4.54 3.94
N LEU A 70 -5.74 3.41 4.61
CA LEU A 70 -6.71 2.31 4.51
C LEU A 70 -8.10 2.74 4.95
N ARG A 71 -8.20 3.45 6.07
CA ARG A 71 -9.48 3.96 6.58
C ARG A 71 -10.10 4.97 5.61
N LYS A 72 -9.27 5.82 5.01
CA LYS A 72 -9.71 6.80 4.03
C LYS A 72 -10.38 6.13 2.83
N GLN A 73 -9.94 4.94 2.48
CA GLN A 73 -10.51 4.17 1.38
C GLN A 73 -11.70 3.32 1.80
N GLY A 74 -12.11 3.39 3.06
CA GLY A 74 -13.26 2.64 3.56
C GLY A 74 -12.96 1.21 3.96
N ILE A 75 -11.69 0.86 4.12
CA ILE A 75 -11.28 -0.49 4.52
C ILE A 75 -11.26 -0.57 6.04
N GLY A 76 -11.82 -1.65 6.58
CA GLY A 76 -11.77 -1.91 8.03
C GLY A 76 -10.36 -2.27 8.47
N THR A 77 -9.93 -1.71 9.60
CA THR A 77 -8.58 -1.88 10.13
C THR A 77 -8.54 -2.47 11.53
N SER A 78 -9.68 -2.96 12.02
CA SER A 78 -9.78 -3.45 13.39
C SER A 78 -9.03 -4.77 13.63
N LYS A 79 -8.66 -5.47 12.57
CA LYS A 79 -7.99 -6.77 12.64
C LYS A 79 -6.49 -6.69 12.35
N ILE A 80 -5.94 -5.48 12.36
CA ILE A 80 -4.48 -5.29 12.17
C ILE A 80 -3.77 -5.62 13.47
N ILE A 81 -2.73 -6.45 13.37
CA ILE A 81 -1.89 -6.82 14.50
C ILE A 81 -0.63 -5.95 14.44
N TYR A 82 -0.23 -5.40 15.57
CA TYR A 82 0.94 -4.53 15.64
C TYR A 82 2.16 -5.27 16.18
N GLY A 83 3.28 -5.13 15.50
CA GLY A 83 4.54 -5.75 15.87
C GLY A 83 5.56 -5.59 14.76
N GLY A 84 6.81 -5.93 15.06
CA GLY A 84 7.88 -5.77 14.10
C GLY A 84 8.55 -4.41 14.19
N GLU A 85 9.60 -4.22 13.41
CA GLU A 85 10.45 -3.03 13.52
C GLU A 85 10.17 -1.98 12.47
N ARG A 86 9.75 -2.41 11.27
CA ARG A 86 9.49 -1.47 10.17
C ARG A 86 8.50 -2.04 9.17
N LEU A 87 7.88 -1.13 8.44
CA LEU A 87 7.06 -1.46 7.28
C LEU A 87 7.98 -1.83 6.10
N GLY A 88 7.59 -2.82 5.31
CA GLY A 88 8.29 -3.12 4.08
C GLY A 88 8.22 -1.96 3.11
N ILE A 89 9.29 -1.78 2.34
CA ILE A 89 9.42 -0.66 1.40
C ILE A 89 9.82 -1.22 0.05
N TYR A 90 9.22 -0.69 -1.01
CA TYR A 90 9.72 -0.95 -2.36
C TYR A 90 9.77 0.32 -3.17
N PHE A 91 10.70 0.34 -4.12
CA PHE A 91 10.90 1.48 -5.00
C PHE A 91 10.43 1.13 -6.40
N LEU A 92 9.81 2.08 -7.06
CA LEU A 92 9.29 1.90 -8.41
C LEU A 92 9.84 3.00 -9.33
N GLU A 93 10.39 2.58 -10.45
CA GLU A 93 10.77 3.44 -11.55
C GLU A 93 9.78 3.19 -12.69
N THR A 94 8.97 4.19 -13.01
CA THR A 94 7.95 4.06 -14.04
C THR A 94 8.58 3.95 -15.41
N GLY A 95 8.16 2.95 -16.19
CA GLY A 95 8.67 2.75 -17.56
C GLY A 95 8.20 3.82 -18.51
N ALA A 96 9.00 4.04 -19.55
CA ALA A 96 8.69 4.91 -20.68
C ALA A 96 8.57 4.06 -21.95
N VAL A 97 8.37 4.70 -23.11
CA VAL A 97 8.02 4.04 -24.37
C VAL A 97 8.89 2.81 -24.68
N ALA A 98 10.21 2.92 -24.53
CA ALA A 98 11.14 1.83 -24.85
C ALA A 98 11.81 1.25 -23.59
N ARG A 99 11.32 1.59 -22.42
CA ARG A 99 11.93 1.18 -21.15
C ARG A 99 10.86 0.59 -20.24
N ALA A 100 11.10 -0.63 -19.76
CA ALA A 100 10.21 -1.28 -18.83
C ALA A 100 10.28 -0.63 -17.45
N SER A 101 9.19 -0.73 -16.68
CA SER A 101 9.20 -0.34 -15.27
C SER A 101 10.15 -1.22 -14.47
N LYS A 102 10.75 -0.66 -13.45
CA LYS A 102 11.71 -1.36 -12.59
C LYS A 102 11.25 -1.26 -11.14
N VAL A 103 11.27 -2.39 -10.44
CA VAL A 103 10.87 -2.48 -9.04
C VAL A 103 12.04 -2.98 -8.21
N VAL A 104 12.30 -2.32 -7.10
CA VAL A 104 13.34 -2.72 -6.13
C VAL A 104 12.72 -2.81 -4.76
N TYR A 105 12.77 -4.01 -4.17
CA TYR A 105 12.24 -4.27 -2.83
C TYR A 105 13.27 -3.97 -1.73
#